data_828919614e1725191fee31f2d8dc86d1
#
_entry.id   828919614e1725191fee31f2d8dc86d1
#
_cell.length_a   1.000
_cell.length_b   1.000
_cell.length_c   1.000
_cell.angle_alpha   90.00
_cell.angle_beta   90.00
_cell.angle_gamma   90.00
#
_symmetry.space_group_name_H-M   'P 1'
#
loop_
_entity.id
_entity.type
_entity.pdbx_description
1 polymer ?
#
loop_
_entity_poly.entity_id
_entity_poly.type
_entity_poly.pdbx_seq_one_letter_code
_entity_poly.pdbx_strand_id
1 'polypeptide(L)'
;MRFVSRTTRSLLEQSREQLIRRRAAAGTLGDAYPYVEEIRVDLRFAASASSVPAAQRHALYPAAPAYFEFACPFGDCDGSFDLNDIASPLLKKAVPQADGTIQCSGSRTRAGQPRQPCSLRADYLITAQYQARTALKG
;
A
#
# COMPACT_ATOMS: atom_id res chain seq x y z
N MET A 1 -32.44 -15.10 -1.28
CA MET A 1 -32.12 -14.03 -0.66
C MET A 1 -30.98 -13.28 -1.09
N ARG A 2 -31.24 -12.12 -1.51
CA ARG A 2 -30.22 -11.25 -1.99
C ARG A 2 -29.24 -10.85 -0.94
N PHE A 3 -29.62 -10.91 0.31
CA PHE A 3 -28.76 -10.45 1.35
C PHE A 3 -27.46 -11.18 1.47
N VAL A 4 -27.45 -12.47 1.25
CA VAL A 4 -26.23 -13.24 1.41
C VAL A 4 -25.18 -12.83 0.38
N SER A 5 -25.60 -12.75 -0.88
CA SER A 5 -24.69 -12.38 -1.91
C SER A 5 -24.20 -10.96 -1.74
N ARG A 6 -25.09 -10.07 -1.35
CA ARG A 6 -24.70 -8.71 -1.14
C ARG A 6 -23.77 -8.59 0.02
N THR A 7 -23.98 -9.37 1.07
CA THR A 7 -23.13 -9.29 2.24
C THR A 7 -21.69 -9.62 1.90
N THR A 8 -21.47 -10.66 1.09
CA THR A 8 -20.10 -11.02 0.72
C THR A 8 -19.43 -9.93 -0.08
N ARG A 9 -20.15 -9.37 -1.05
CA ARG A 9 -19.59 -8.29 -1.83
C ARG A 9 -19.38 -7.07 -0.98
N SER A 10 -20.32 -6.82 -0.09
CA SER A 10 -20.23 -5.67 0.77
C SER A 10 -19.02 -5.71 1.68
N LEU A 11 -18.64 -6.87 2.20
CA LEU A 11 -17.46 -6.96 3.04
C LEU A 11 -16.19 -6.60 2.28
N LEU A 12 -16.06 -7.08 1.05
CA LEU A 12 -14.91 -6.75 0.24
C LEU A 12 -14.90 -5.27 -0.10
N GLU A 13 -16.05 -4.74 -0.48
CA GLU A 13 -16.16 -3.32 -0.80
C GLU A 13 -15.89 -2.46 0.42
N GLN A 14 -16.39 -2.87 1.58
CA GLN A 14 -16.16 -2.11 2.79
C GLN A 14 -14.69 -2.07 3.15
N SER A 15 -13.99 -3.17 2.96
CA SER A 15 -12.57 -3.22 3.24
C SER A 15 -11.82 -2.23 2.36
N ARG A 16 -12.18 -2.16 1.09
CA ARG A 16 -11.55 -1.24 0.16
C ARG A 16 -11.92 0.20 0.44
N GLU A 17 -13.16 0.43 0.85
CA GLU A 17 -13.58 1.77 1.21
C GLU A 17 -12.88 2.25 2.45
N GLN A 18 -12.66 1.37 3.41
CA GLN A 18 -11.95 1.73 4.62
C GLN A 18 -10.53 2.12 4.33
N LEU A 19 -9.88 1.43 3.39
CA LEU A 19 -8.54 1.79 2.98
C LEU A 19 -8.53 3.19 2.36
N ILE A 20 -9.49 3.48 1.51
CA ILE A 20 -9.60 4.80 0.90
C ILE A 20 -9.81 5.88 1.98
N ARG A 21 -10.65 5.60 2.97
CA ARG A 21 -10.91 6.56 4.03
C ARG A 21 -9.68 6.80 4.89
N ARG A 22 -8.95 5.73 5.22
CA ARG A 22 -7.73 5.90 5.99
C ARG A 22 -6.72 6.74 5.22
N ARG A 23 -6.63 6.52 3.91
CA ARG A 23 -5.72 7.28 3.07
C ARG A 23 -6.14 8.75 3.03
N ALA A 24 -7.43 9.01 2.89
CA ALA A 24 -7.93 10.37 2.83
C ALA A 24 -7.74 11.10 4.16
N ALA A 25 -7.82 10.39 5.27
CA ALA A 25 -7.70 10.99 6.58
C ALA A 25 -6.25 11.26 7.00
N ALA A 26 -5.30 10.73 6.25
CA ALA A 26 -3.91 10.80 6.67
C ALA A 26 -3.24 12.16 6.49
N GLY A 27 -3.86 13.08 5.82
CA GLY A 27 -3.20 14.35 5.51
C GLY A 27 -2.25 14.19 4.35
N THR A 28 -1.62 15.25 3.91
CA THR A 28 -0.76 15.20 2.75
C THR A 28 0.68 14.88 3.14
N LEU A 29 1.39 14.34 2.18
CA LEU A 29 2.79 14.02 2.36
C LEU A 29 3.60 15.29 2.66
N GLY A 30 3.29 16.38 1.97
CA GLY A 30 4.00 17.64 2.19
C GLY A 30 3.78 18.24 3.57
N ASP A 31 2.59 18.03 4.15
CA ASP A 31 2.34 18.52 5.50
C ASP A 31 3.04 17.65 6.54
N ALA A 32 3.04 16.35 6.34
CA ALA A 32 3.65 15.44 7.30
C ALA A 32 5.17 15.44 7.21
N TYR A 33 5.71 15.57 6.00
CA TYR A 33 7.15 15.49 5.77
C TYR A 33 7.57 16.58 4.77
N PRO A 34 7.72 17.81 5.23
CA PRO A 34 7.94 18.95 4.31
C PRO A 34 9.17 18.87 3.42
N TYR A 35 10.15 18.04 3.79
CA TYR A 35 11.36 17.96 2.98
C TYR A 35 11.26 16.94 1.87
N VAL A 36 10.21 16.16 1.82
CA VAL A 36 10.12 15.09 0.84
C VAL A 36 9.63 15.63 -0.47
N GLU A 37 10.33 15.32 -1.54
CA GLU A 37 9.92 15.70 -2.87
C GLU A 37 9.14 14.61 -3.55
N GLU A 38 9.52 13.36 -3.32
CA GLU A 38 8.86 12.23 -3.97
C GLU A 38 9.17 10.95 -3.21
N ILE A 39 8.19 10.06 -3.13
CA ILE A 39 8.42 8.73 -2.63
C ILE A 39 7.94 7.77 -3.68
N ARG A 40 8.74 6.75 -3.98
CA ARG A 40 8.34 5.68 -4.87
C ARG A 40 8.27 4.39 -4.09
N VAL A 41 7.19 3.66 -4.30
CA VAL A 41 7.03 2.35 -3.69
C VAL A 41 6.87 1.36 -4.82
N ASP A 42 7.82 0.44 -4.92
CA ASP A 42 7.77 -0.62 -5.92
C ASP A 42 7.46 -1.92 -5.20
N LEU A 43 6.43 -2.62 -5.67
CA LEU A 43 6.07 -3.91 -5.13
C LEU A 43 6.19 -4.94 -6.24
N ARG A 44 7.04 -5.94 -6.02
CA ARG A 44 7.19 -7.04 -6.97
C ARG A 44 6.56 -8.25 -6.35
N PHE A 45 5.57 -8.81 -7.04
CA PHE A 45 4.82 -9.90 -6.48
C PHE A 45 5.43 -11.24 -6.79
N ALA A 46 5.58 -12.07 -5.77
CA ALA A 46 6.16 -13.40 -5.90
C ALA A 46 5.04 -14.39 -6.23
N ALA A 47 4.33 -14.15 -7.31
CA ALA A 47 3.25 -15.02 -7.65
C ALA A 47 3.43 -15.56 -9.03
N SER A 48 3.03 -16.79 -9.22
CA SER A 48 3.05 -17.38 -10.53
C SER A 48 1.70 -17.27 -11.18
N ALA A 49 0.72 -16.68 -10.49
CA ALA A 49 -0.62 -16.60 -11.05
C ALA A 49 -0.69 -15.56 -12.14
N SER A 50 -1.26 -15.93 -13.26
CA SER A 50 -1.34 -15.01 -14.39
C SER A 50 -2.29 -13.87 -14.15
N SER A 51 -3.12 -13.95 -13.12
CA SER A 51 -4.08 -12.89 -12.85
C SER A 51 -3.47 -11.74 -12.03
N VAL A 52 -2.20 -11.86 -11.66
CA VAL A 52 -1.54 -10.84 -10.85
C VAL A 52 -0.47 -10.16 -11.67
N PRO A 53 -0.39 -8.85 -11.68
CA PRO A 53 0.70 -8.18 -12.39
C PRO A 53 2.03 -8.54 -11.72
N ALA A 54 3.10 -8.46 -12.49
CA ALA A 54 4.42 -8.78 -11.95
C ALA A 54 4.85 -7.76 -10.91
N ALA A 55 4.41 -6.53 -11.04
CA ALA A 55 4.79 -5.46 -10.13
C ALA A 55 3.78 -4.34 -10.15
N GLN A 56 3.77 -3.56 -9.07
CA GLN A 56 3.04 -2.31 -9.02
C GLN A 56 4.01 -1.22 -8.61
N ARG A 57 3.86 -0.05 -9.17
CA ARG A 57 4.67 1.10 -8.81
C ARG A 57 3.78 2.25 -8.42
N HIS A 58 4.11 2.88 -7.31
CA HIS A 58 3.36 4.02 -6.81
C HIS A 58 4.33 5.17 -6.60
N ALA A 59 4.02 6.32 -7.18
CA ALA A 59 4.80 7.53 -6.97
C ALA A 59 3.94 8.52 -6.20
N LEU A 60 4.45 9.02 -5.10
CA LEU A 60 3.71 9.91 -4.23
C LEU A 60 4.45 11.24 -4.14
N TYR A 61 3.75 12.30 -4.42
CA TYR A 61 4.29 13.65 -4.39
C TYR A 61 3.67 14.42 -3.22
N PRO A 62 4.13 15.62 -2.90
CA PRO A 62 3.68 16.31 -1.69
C PRO A 62 2.16 16.46 -1.53
N ALA A 63 1.43 16.52 -2.62
CA ALA A 63 -0.03 16.64 -2.52
C ALA A 63 -0.73 15.31 -2.25
N ALA A 64 0.01 14.21 -2.37
CA ALA A 64 -0.57 12.89 -2.15
C ALA A 64 -0.76 12.61 -0.66
N PRO A 65 -1.66 11.69 -0.31
CA PRO A 65 -1.82 11.32 1.09
C PRO A 65 -0.56 10.68 1.66
N ALA A 66 -0.24 10.99 2.91
CA ALA A 66 0.91 10.41 3.60
C ALA A 66 0.50 9.07 4.19
N TYR A 67 0.18 8.13 3.34
CA TYR A 67 -0.33 6.83 3.75
C TYR A 67 0.17 5.74 2.82
N PHE A 68 0.80 4.72 3.38
CA PHE A 68 1.55 3.74 2.61
C PHE A 68 0.99 2.32 2.75
N GLU A 69 -0.28 2.18 2.50
CA GLU A 69 -0.94 0.89 2.47
C GLU A 69 -1.58 0.72 1.09
N PHE A 70 -1.29 -0.39 0.42
CA PHE A 70 -1.70 -0.60 -0.96
C PHE A 70 -2.53 -1.87 -1.09
N ALA A 71 -3.65 -1.80 -1.78
CA ALA A 71 -4.57 -2.93 -1.89
C ALA A 71 -3.92 -4.10 -2.62
N CYS A 72 -4.27 -5.30 -2.20
CA CYS A 72 -3.80 -6.50 -2.87
C CYS A 72 -4.33 -6.53 -4.31
N PRO A 73 -3.49 -6.93 -5.29
CA PRO A 73 -3.93 -6.94 -6.68
C PRO A 73 -4.95 -8.03 -7.03
N PHE A 74 -5.12 -9.03 -6.17
CA PHE A 74 -6.17 -10.01 -6.42
C PHE A 74 -7.53 -9.36 -6.22
N GLY A 75 -8.41 -9.52 -7.20
CA GLY A 75 -9.73 -8.91 -7.12
C GLY A 75 -10.63 -9.47 -6.04
N ASP A 76 -10.35 -10.70 -5.59
CA ASP A 76 -11.16 -11.38 -4.58
C ASP A 76 -10.51 -11.32 -3.19
N CYS A 77 -9.49 -10.50 -3.01
CA CYS A 77 -8.81 -10.39 -1.72
C CYS A 77 -9.17 -9.08 -1.04
N ASP A 78 -9.44 -9.16 0.25
CA ASP A 78 -9.79 -7.98 1.03
C ASP A 78 -8.58 -7.37 1.75
N GLY A 79 -7.40 -7.84 1.47
CA GLY A 79 -6.21 -7.40 2.17
C GLY A 79 -5.43 -6.32 1.47
N SER A 80 -4.29 -6.05 2.03
CA SER A 80 -3.42 -4.99 1.55
C SER A 80 -2.00 -5.25 1.98
N PHE A 81 -1.08 -4.45 1.45
CA PHE A 81 0.31 -4.43 1.88
C PHE A 81 0.51 -3.13 2.63
N ASP A 82 0.66 -3.23 3.94
CA ASP A 82 0.77 -2.05 4.80
C ASP A 82 2.24 -1.78 5.09
N LEU A 83 2.77 -0.74 4.48
CA LEU A 83 4.15 -0.34 4.65
C LEU A 83 4.31 0.88 5.53
N ASN A 84 3.26 1.28 6.26
CA ASN A 84 3.34 2.48 7.09
C ASN A 84 4.41 2.39 8.16
N ASP A 85 4.59 1.23 8.77
CA ASP A 85 5.58 1.07 9.83
C ASP A 85 7.01 1.12 9.30
N ILE A 86 7.19 0.96 8.00
CA ILE A 86 8.50 1.03 7.38
C ILE A 86 8.73 2.41 6.80
N ALA A 87 7.74 2.97 6.13
CA ALA A 87 7.87 4.26 5.48
C ALA A 87 7.98 5.40 6.48
N SER A 88 7.21 5.36 7.55
CA SER A 88 7.20 6.46 8.49
C SER A 88 8.56 6.71 9.14
N PRO A 89 9.24 5.69 9.69
CA PRO A 89 10.58 5.94 10.24
C PRO A 89 11.59 6.33 9.17
N LEU A 90 11.46 5.78 7.97
CA LEU A 90 12.35 6.13 6.87
C LEU A 90 12.27 7.62 6.58
N LEU A 91 11.07 8.16 6.52
CA LEU A 91 10.89 9.56 6.20
C LEU A 91 11.29 10.47 7.35
N LYS A 92 11.04 10.04 8.59
CA LYS A 92 11.42 10.84 9.74
C LYS A 92 12.92 10.95 9.86
N LYS A 93 13.65 9.91 9.47
CA LYS A 93 15.10 9.92 9.55
C LYS A 93 15.75 10.31 8.24
N ALA A 94 14.96 10.68 7.25
CA ALA A 94 15.44 11.07 5.92
C ALA A 94 16.37 10.03 5.31
N VAL A 95 15.98 8.77 5.42
CA VAL A 95 16.74 7.68 4.82
C VAL A 95 16.32 7.57 3.35
N PRO A 96 17.24 7.36 2.40
CA PRO A 96 16.88 7.37 0.98
C PRO A 96 16.15 6.14 0.49
N GLN A 97 16.34 5.00 1.13
CA GLN A 97 15.61 3.82 0.67
C GLN A 97 15.55 2.72 1.72
N ALA A 98 14.60 1.85 1.55
CA ALA A 98 14.47 0.64 2.35
C ALA A 98 13.87 -0.44 1.48
N ASP A 99 14.25 -1.70 1.71
CA ASP A 99 13.68 -2.81 0.97
C ASP A 99 13.41 -3.97 1.92
N GLY A 100 12.65 -4.92 1.45
CA GLY A 100 12.31 -6.10 2.23
C GLY A 100 11.19 -6.87 1.59
N THR A 101 10.57 -7.74 2.36
CA THR A 101 9.49 -8.58 1.88
C THR A 101 8.28 -8.41 2.81
N ILE A 102 7.10 -8.37 2.23
CA ILE A 102 5.87 -8.22 3.00
C ILE A 102 4.82 -9.16 2.42
N GLN A 103 3.95 -9.65 3.27
CA GLN A 103 2.88 -10.54 2.85
C GLN A 103 1.54 -9.85 2.98
N CYS A 104 0.62 -10.19 2.08
CA CYS A 104 -0.72 -9.63 2.13
C CYS A 104 -1.41 -10.02 3.44
N SER A 105 -2.10 -9.07 4.05
CA SER A 105 -2.74 -9.29 5.33
C SER A 105 -4.16 -9.83 5.24
N GLY A 106 -4.68 -10.01 4.07
CA GLY A 106 -6.09 -10.33 3.91
C GLY A 106 -6.40 -11.77 3.60
N SER A 107 -7.63 -11.98 3.16
CA SER A 107 -8.14 -13.28 2.80
C SER A 107 -8.84 -13.21 1.46
N ARG A 108 -8.80 -14.30 0.74
CA ARG A 108 -9.43 -14.40 -0.57
C ARG A 108 -10.73 -15.17 -0.47
N THR A 109 -11.74 -14.70 -1.19
CA THR A 109 -13.03 -15.34 -1.26
C THR A 109 -13.24 -15.79 -2.70
N ARG A 110 -13.21 -17.11 -2.91
CA ARG A 110 -13.42 -17.68 -4.21
C ARG A 110 -14.72 -18.43 -4.24
N ALA A 111 -15.40 -18.37 -5.38
CA ALA A 111 -16.68 -19.04 -5.54
C ALA A 111 -16.55 -20.54 -5.25
N GLY A 112 -17.44 -21.07 -4.45
CA GLY A 112 -17.45 -22.49 -4.15
C GLY A 112 -16.37 -22.95 -3.20
N GLN A 113 -15.62 -22.05 -2.61
CA GLN A 113 -14.56 -22.43 -1.69
C GLN A 113 -14.62 -21.63 -0.41
N PRO A 114 -14.13 -22.19 0.69
CA PRO A 114 -14.08 -21.43 1.93
C PRO A 114 -13.07 -20.29 1.81
N ARG A 115 -13.28 -19.29 2.60
CA ARG A 115 -12.38 -18.14 2.63
C ARG A 115 -11.02 -18.59 3.13
N GLN A 116 -9.98 -18.18 2.46
CA GLN A 116 -8.63 -18.58 2.79
C GLN A 116 -7.70 -17.39 2.91
N PRO A 117 -6.67 -17.46 3.77
CA PRO A 117 -5.71 -16.38 3.86
C PRO A 117 -5.02 -16.17 2.52
N CYS A 118 -4.74 -14.94 2.20
CA CYS A 118 -4.00 -14.63 1.00
C CYS A 118 -2.53 -14.92 1.24
N SER A 119 -1.91 -15.64 0.31
CA SER A 119 -0.51 -15.99 0.47
C SER A 119 0.41 -15.15 -0.41
N LEU A 120 -0.11 -14.12 -1.03
CA LEU A 120 0.69 -13.31 -1.94
C LEU A 120 1.75 -12.54 -1.16
N ARG A 121 2.98 -12.64 -1.60
CA ARG A 121 4.08 -11.88 -1.02
C ARG A 121 4.62 -10.90 -2.02
N ALA A 122 5.16 -9.83 -1.54
CA ALA A 122 5.78 -8.82 -2.39
C ALA A 122 7.14 -8.45 -1.85
N ASP A 123 8.08 -8.25 -2.75
CA ASP A 123 9.34 -7.64 -2.39
C ASP A 123 9.14 -6.16 -2.59
N TYR A 124 9.35 -5.37 -1.55
CA TYR A 124 9.14 -3.94 -1.65
C TYR A 124 10.46 -3.19 -1.72
N LEU A 125 10.43 -2.08 -2.43
CA LEU A 125 11.51 -1.11 -2.43
C LEU A 125 10.87 0.26 -2.29
N ILE A 126 11.22 0.97 -1.24
CA ILE A 126 10.77 2.33 -1.01
C ILE A 126 11.95 3.24 -1.25
N THR A 127 11.78 4.21 -2.14
CA THR A 127 12.84 5.18 -2.44
C THR A 127 12.27 6.56 -2.19
N ALA A 128 13.01 7.38 -1.47
CA ALA A 128 12.56 8.74 -1.16
C ALA A 128 13.57 9.75 -1.64
N GLN A 129 13.07 10.84 -2.22
CA GLN A 129 13.90 11.95 -2.63
C GLN A 129 13.56 13.14 -1.75
N TYR A 130 14.58 13.77 -1.23
CA TYR A 130 14.44 14.87 -0.29
C TYR A 130 15.02 16.15 -0.88
N GLN A 131 14.46 17.27 -0.47
CA GLN A 131 14.97 18.56 -0.90
C GLN A 131 16.38 18.75 -0.38
N ALA A 132 17.15 19.42 -1.17
CA ALA A 132 18.53 19.70 -0.80
C ALA A 132 18.57 20.87 0.17
N ARG A 133 18.07 20.65 1.36
CA ARG A 133 17.94 21.73 2.26
C ARG A 133 19.16 22.22 2.80
N THR A 134 20.12 21.40 2.89
CA THR A 134 21.31 21.84 3.50
C THR A 134 21.92 22.93 2.77
N ALA A 135 21.61 22.96 1.56
CA ALA A 135 22.21 23.98 0.76
C ALA A 135 21.78 25.30 1.29
N LEU A 136 20.76 25.27 2.01
CA LEU A 136 20.29 26.45 2.41
C LEU A 136 20.90 26.96 3.52
N LYS A 137 21.38 26.28 4.23
CA LYS A 137 21.74 26.71 5.32
C LYS A 137 22.97 27.03 5.28
N GLY A 138 23.37 26.78 4.30
CA GLY A 138 24.66 27.21 4.20
C GLY A 138 24.84 28.01 5.31
#